data_9e4b747521b3290375c3e04fa02355f4
#
_entry.id   9e4b747521b3290375c3e04fa02355f4
#
_cell.length_a   1.000
_cell.length_b   1.000
_cell.length_c   1.000
_cell.angle_alpha   90.00
_cell.angle_beta   90.00
_cell.angle_gamma   90.00
#
_symmetry.space_group_name_H-M   'P 1'
#
loop_
_entity.id
_entity.type
_entity.pdbx_description
1 polymer ?
#
loop_
_entity_poly.entity_id
_entity_poly.type
_entity_poly.pdbx_seq_one_letter_code
_entity_poly.pdbx_strand_id
1 'polypeptide(L)'
;MSQGFKIEGNRELRAKMRKAGEDVTQFKDLHQEIADDVAGVAKTKVPVRTGKLKRSIKPKAYNTLARIEAGNRAKNFRTGVQYAGPIHFGWAARHVFIRPNPFMYDALDARRDEVQAAYQAEVKALVNRIF
;
A
#
# COMPACT_ATOMS: atom_id res chain seq x y z
N MET A 1 -6.68 18.02 32.37
CA MET A 1 -7.68 18.38 32.32
C MET A 1 -7.79 19.61 31.73
N SER A 2 -8.57 19.73 31.12
CA SER A 2 -8.63 20.77 30.49
C SER A 2 -9.22 21.75 31.15
N GLN A 3 -8.94 22.59 31.43
CA GLN A 3 -9.40 23.30 32.08
C GLN A 3 -9.66 24.41 31.68
N GLY A 4 -10.26 24.47 31.36
CA GLY A 4 -10.79 25.55 31.44
C GLY A 4 -10.56 26.66 30.55
N PHE A 5 -10.26 26.54 29.40
CA PHE A 5 -10.31 27.65 28.51
C PHE A 5 -11.22 27.32 27.35
N LYS A 6 -11.89 28.33 26.84
CA LYS A 6 -12.67 28.20 25.66
C LYS A 6 -11.91 28.80 24.52
N ILE A 7 -11.94 28.13 23.40
CA ILE A 7 -11.39 28.65 22.15
C ILE A 7 -12.56 29.11 21.30
N GLU A 8 -12.61 30.39 20.98
CA GLU A 8 -13.62 30.90 20.07
C GLU A 8 -13.36 30.36 18.66
N GLY A 9 -14.39 30.14 17.88
CA GLY A 9 -14.26 29.54 16.56
C GLY A 9 -14.15 28.03 16.59
N ASN A 10 -14.37 27.39 17.74
CA ASN A 10 -14.24 25.96 17.91
C ASN A 10 -15.13 25.16 16.93
N ARG A 11 -16.35 25.62 16.68
CA ARG A 11 -17.25 24.97 15.73
C ARG A 11 -16.69 24.97 14.33
N GLU A 12 -16.15 26.10 13.91
CA GLU A 12 -15.56 26.25 12.59
C GLU A 12 -14.33 25.35 12.46
N LEU A 13 -13.46 25.35 13.45
CA LEU A 13 -12.30 24.50 13.48
C LEU A 13 -12.69 23.02 13.43
N ARG A 14 -13.66 22.61 14.22
CA ARG A 14 -14.13 21.22 14.22
C ARG A 14 -14.71 20.81 12.86
N ALA A 15 -15.47 21.71 12.23
CA ALA A 15 -16.02 21.44 10.91
C ALA A 15 -14.91 21.26 9.88
N LYS A 16 -13.89 22.11 9.92
CA LYS A 16 -12.73 22.00 9.04
C LYS A 16 -11.93 20.70 9.27
N MET A 17 -11.73 20.34 10.52
CA MET A 17 -11.03 19.10 10.87
C MET A 17 -11.82 17.87 10.42
N ARG A 18 -13.15 17.91 10.56
CA ARG A 18 -14.01 16.82 10.09
C ARG A 18 -13.92 16.68 8.57
N LYS A 19 -13.99 17.78 7.85
CA LYS A 19 -13.85 17.77 6.40
C LYS A 19 -12.48 17.27 5.98
N ALA A 20 -11.42 17.70 6.67
CA ALA A 20 -10.07 17.21 6.40
C ALA A 20 -9.99 15.69 6.59
N GLY A 21 -10.61 15.15 7.64
CA GLY A 21 -10.67 13.71 7.86
C GLY A 21 -11.41 12.98 6.76
N GLU A 22 -12.53 13.53 6.29
CA GLU A 22 -13.27 12.97 5.16
C GLU A 22 -12.46 12.98 3.88
N ASP A 23 -11.77 14.09 3.60
CA ASP A 23 -10.93 14.20 2.40
C ASP A 23 -9.76 13.23 2.45
N VAL A 24 -9.16 13.02 3.62
CA VAL A 24 -8.08 12.05 3.79
C VAL A 24 -8.56 10.62 3.52
N THR A 25 -9.79 10.28 3.94
CA THR A 25 -10.32 8.95 3.67
C THR A 25 -10.63 8.72 2.20
N GLN A 26 -10.57 9.76 1.38
CA GLN A 26 -10.88 9.65 -0.05
C GLN A 26 -9.65 9.84 -0.94
N PHE A 27 -8.48 9.50 -0.45
CA PHE A 27 -7.24 9.59 -1.22
C PHE A 27 -7.09 8.41 -2.19
N LYS A 28 -8.17 8.00 -2.82
CA LYS A 28 -8.16 6.82 -3.68
C LYS A 28 -7.20 6.97 -4.87
N ASP A 29 -7.19 8.12 -5.51
CA ASP A 29 -6.32 8.35 -6.66
C ASP A 29 -4.84 8.33 -6.25
N LEU A 30 -4.51 8.93 -5.11
CA LEU A 30 -3.17 8.87 -4.56
C LEU A 30 -2.78 7.44 -4.22
N HIS A 31 -3.69 6.69 -3.61
CA HIS A 31 -3.45 5.29 -3.28
C HIS A 31 -3.22 4.44 -4.54
N GLN A 32 -3.94 4.74 -5.62
CA GLN A 32 -3.75 4.06 -6.90
C GLN A 32 -2.36 4.33 -7.47
N GLU A 33 -1.92 5.58 -7.47
CA GLU A 33 -0.58 5.94 -7.95
C GLU A 33 0.51 5.25 -7.14
N ILE A 34 0.38 5.25 -5.82
CA ILE A 34 1.35 4.60 -4.93
C ILE A 34 1.36 3.09 -5.14
N ALA A 35 0.18 2.47 -5.21
CA ALA A 35 0.09 1.03 -5.42
C ALA A 35 0.67 0.62 -6.78
N ASP A 36 0.39 1.37 -7.83
CA ASP A 36 0.95 1.12 -9.16
C ASP A 36 2.47 1.24 -9.16
N ASP A 37 3.02 2.27 -8.51
CA ASP A 37 4.45 2.49 -8.43
C ASP A 37 5.16 1.35 -7.70
N VAL A 38 4.70 1.01 -6.51
CA VAL A 38 5.33 -0.05 -5.70
C VAL A 38 5.13 -1.41 -6.36
N ALA A 39 3.96 -1.68 -6.95
CA ALA A 39 3.73 -2.92 -7.69
C ALA A 39 4.68 -3.05 -8.88
N GLY A 40 4.92 -1.96 -9.59
CA GLY A 40 5.89 -1.93 -10.70
C GLY A 40 7.29 -2.31 -10.24
N VAL A 41 7.74 -1.77 -9.11
CA VAL A 41 9.05 -2.13 -8.53
C VAL A 41 9.06 -3.58 -8.07
N ALA A 42 7.99 -4.06 -7.43
CA ALA A 42 7.89 -5.45 -6.98
C ALA A 42 8.02 -6.42 -8.16
N LYS A 43 7.43 -6.08 -9.30
CA LYS A 43 7.55 -6.90 -10.52
C LYS A 43 8.99 -7.03 -11.02
N THR A 44 9.82 -6.04 -10.75
CA THR A 44 11.25 -6.10 -11.14
C THR A 44 12.08 -6.93 -10.17
N LYS A 45 11.61 -7.14 -8.96
CA LYS A 45 12.35 -7.85 -7.91
C LYS A 45 11.92 -9.30 -7.73
N VAL A 46 10.76 -9.69 -8.28
CA VAL A 46 10.26 -11.04 -8.15
C VAL A 46 11.02 -12.00 -9.08
N PRO A 47 11.30 -13.24 -8.64
CA PRO A 47 11.93 -14.21 -9.52
C PRO A 47 11.02 -14.55 -10.70
N VAL A 48 11.57 -14.60 -11.90
CA VAL A 48 10.81 -14.89 -13.11
C VAL A 48 11.23 -16.23 -13.66
N ARG A 49 10.32 -17.20 -13.63
CA ARG A 49 10.53 -18.49 -14.27
C ARG A 49 9.58 -18.65 -15.46
N THR A 50 8.27 -18.55 -15.17
CA THR A 50 7.24 -18.60 -16.21
C THR A 50 6.54 -17.27 -16.39
N GLY A 51 6.81 -16.32 -15.50
CA GLY A 51 6.15 -15.03 -15.46
C GLY A 51 4.79 -15.03 -14.77
N LYS A 52 4.30 -16.18 -14.31
CA LYS A 52 2.99 -16.25 -13.63
C LYS A 52 2.96 -15.44 -12.35
N LEU A 53 4.01 -15.56 -11.51
CA LEU A 53 4.08 -14.83 -10.26
C LEU A 53 4.16 -13.33 -10.53
N LYS A 54 5.02 -12.92 -11.46
CA LYS A 54 5.12 -11.50 -11.83
C LYS A 54 3.79 -10.95 -12.31
N ARG A 55 3.07 -11.68 -13.16
CA ARG A 55 1.77 -11.24 -13.66
C ARG A 55 0.67 -11.26 -12.60
N SER A 56 0.87 -12.03 -11.52
CA SER A 56 -0.11 -12.08 -10.43
C SER A 56 -0.01 -10.89 -9.49
N ILE A 57 1.05 -10.09 -9.56
CA ILE A 57 1.21 -8.93 -8.72
C ILE A 57 0.25 -7.85 -9.20
N LYS A 58 -0.67 -7.45 -8.32
CA LYS A 58 -1.72 -6.49 -8.65
C LYS A 58 -1.77 -5.37 -7.64
N PRO A 59 -1.79 -4.12 -8.10
CA PRO A 59 -2.08 -3.00 -7.22
C PRO A 59 -3.58 -2.89 -7.00
N LYS A 60 -3.96 -2.52 -5.78
CA LYS A 60 -5.35 -2.21 -5.45
C LYS A 60 -5.39 -0.94 -4.63
N ALA A 61 -6.33 -0.06 -4.95
CA ALA A 61 -6.51 1.19 -4.25
C ALA A 61 -7.89 1.26 -3.62
N TYR A 62 -7.91 1.70 -2.38
CA TYR A 62 -9.13 1.95 -1.64
C TYR A 62 -9.09 3.39 -1.14
N ASN A 63 -10.20 3.87 -0.61
CA ASN A 63 -10.25 5.24 -0.09
C ASN A 63 -9.26 5.46 1.06
N THR A 64 -9.04 4.44 1.87
CA THR A 64 -8.24 4.55 3.09
C THR A 64 -6.87 3.90 3.01
N LEU A 65 -6.58 3.13 1.97
CA LEU A 65 -5.29 2.43 1.86
C LEU A 65 -4.93 2.06 0.43
N ALA A 66 -3.66 1.82 0.22
CA ALA A 66 -3.13 1.20 -0.98
C ALA A 66 -2.69 -0.22 -0.64
N ARG A 67 -2.92 -1.15 -1.55
CA ARG A 67 -2.57 -2.56 -1.33
C ARG A 67 -1.87 -3.12 -2.56
N ILE A 68 -0.91 -4.00 -2.31
CA ILE A 68 -0.31 -4.81 -3.36
C ILE A 68 -0.57 -6.26 -3.00
N GLU A 69 -1.05 -7.02 -3.96
CA GLU A 69 -1.30 -8.44 -3.78
C GLU A 69 -0.44 -9.23 -4.75
N ALA A 70 0.03 -10.39 -4.33
CA ALA A 70 0.77 -11.32 -5.16
C ALA A 70 0.19 -12.72 -5.00
N GLY A 71 0.14 -13.46 -6.09
CA GLY A 71 -0.48 -14.77 -6.12
C GLY A 71 -1.98 -14.68 -6.32
N ASN A 72 -2.59 -15.80 -6.61
CA ASN A 72 -4.03 -15.87 -6.74
C ASN A 72 -4.52 -17.27 -6.37
N ARG A 73 -5.79 -17.35 -5.99
CA ARG A 73 -6.46 -18.62 -5.82
C ARG A 73 -7.15 -18.96 -7.12
N ALA A 74 -7.00 -20.19 -7.54
CA ALA A 74 -7.78 -20.73 -8.63
C ALA A 74 -8.57 -21.93 -8.16
N LYS A 75 -9.60 -22.29 -8.92
CA LYS A 75 -10.40 -23.48 -8.60
C LYS A 75 -9.57 -24.74 -8.67
N ASN A 76 -8.50 -24.75 -9.43
CA ASN A 76 -7.59 -25.87 -9.49
C ASN A 76 -6.15 -25.37 -9.36
N PHE A 77 -5.28 -26.32 -9.03
CA PHE A 77 -3.87 -26.02 -8.73
C PHE A 77 -3.08 -25.55 -9.95
N ARG A 78 -3.52 -25.85 -11.16
CA ARG A 78 -2.78 -25.55 -12.38
C ARG A 78 -2.81 -24.09 -12.79
N THR A 79 -3.92 -23.40 -12.49
CA THR A 79 -4.12 -22.03 -12.94
C THR A 79 -3.84 -21.00 -11.84
N GLY A 80 -3.70 -21.44 -10.58
CA GLY A 80 -3.43 -20.56 -9.48
C GLY A 80 -1.94 -20.30 -9.26
N VAL A 81 -1.61 -19.18 -8.65
CA VAL A 81 -0.26 -18.86 -8.22
C VAL A 81 -0.25 -18.89 -6.70
N GLN A 82 0.00 -20.06 -6.14
CA GLN A 82 -0.07 -20.28 -4.69
C GLN A 82 1.29 -20.20 -4.01
N TYR A 83 2.35 -20.07 -4.77
CA TYR A 83 3.71 -20.10 -4.26
C TYR A 83 4.27 -18.71 -3.93
N ALA A 84 3.47 -17.65 -4.08
CA ALA A 84 3.93 -16.29 -3.76
C ALA A 84 4.39 -16.16 -2.31
N GLY A 85 3.62 -16.70 -1.37
CA GLY A 85 4.00 -16.70 0.04
C GLY A 85 5.31 -17.43 0.31
N PRO A 86 5.46 -18.70 -0.10
CA PRO A 86 6.72 -19.41 0.05
C PRO A 86 7.92 -18.71 -0.58
N ILE A 87 7.77 -18.09 -1.73
CA ILE A 87 8.87 -17.34 -2.35
C ILE A 87 9.22 -16.11 -1.52
N HIS A 88 8.21 -15.34 -1.10
CA HIS A 88 8.43 -14.11 -0.35
C HIS A 88 9.06 -14.37 1.02
N PHE A 89 8.51 -15.34 1.75
CA PHE A 89 8.89 -15.60 3.15
C PHE A 89 9.84 -16.79 3.32
N GLY A 90 10.07 -17.55 2.26
CA GLY A 90 10.86 -18.78 2.33
C GLY A 90 10.01 -19.98 2.70
N TRP A 91 10.55 -21.16 2.48
CA TRP A 91 9.87 -22.40 2.73
C TRP A 91 10.89 -23.51 3.00
N ALA A 92 10.62 -24.35 3.97
CA ALA A 92 11.44 -25.53 4.22
C ALA A 92 10.53 -26.67 4.67
N ALA A 93 10.35 -27.68 3.84
CA ALA A 93 9.59 -28.88 4.18
C ALA A 93 9.93 -29.99 3.20
N ARG A 94 9.95 -31.23 3.68
CA ARG A 94 10.10 -32.43 2.84
C ARG A 94 11.27 -32.37 1.88
N HIS A 95 12.45 -31.96 2.36
CA HIS A 95 13.67 -31.80 1.56
C HIS A 95 13.62 -30.69 0.52
N VAL A 96 12.60 -29.86 0.52
CA VAL A 96 12.52 -28.66 -0.32
C VAL A 96 12.85 -27.44 0.50
N PHE A 97 13.77 -26.65 0.03
CA PHE A 97 14.13 -25.39 0.67
C PHE A 97 14.03 -24.25 -0.35
N ILE A 98 13.28 -23.20 0.02
CA ILE A 98 13.19 -21.99 -0.77
C ILE A 98 13.77 -20.85 0.05
N ARG A 99 14.83 -20.22 -0.45
CA ARG A 99 15.41 -19.05 0.20
C ARG A 99 14.42 -17.89 0.12
N PRO A 100 14.22 -17.15 1.23
CA PRO A 100 13.32 -15.99 1.18
C PRO A 100 13.76 -14.97 0.13
N ASN A 101 12.80 -14.46 -0.58
CA ASN A 101 12.98 -13.32 -1.47
C ASN A 101 11.81 -12.35 -1.23
N PRO A 102 11.92 -11.45 -0.25
CA PRO A 102 10.83 -10.58 0.14
C PRO A 102 10.61 -9.43 -0.85
N PHE A 103 10.25 -9.77 -2.07
CA PHE A 103 10.16 -8.84 -3.19
C PHE A 103 9.18 -7.69 -2.94
N MET A 104 8.10 -7.92 -2.19
CA MET A 104 7.13 -6.85 -1.87
C MET A 104 7.70 -5.89 -0.83
N TYR A 105 8.36 -6.40 0.19
CA TYR A 105 9.00 -5.57 1.21
C TYR A 105 10.18 -4.80 0.62
N ASP A 106 10.97 -5.45 -0.24
CA ASP A 106 12.09 -4.80 -0.92
C ASP A 106 11.58 -3.68 -1.84
N ALA A 107 10.46 -3.90 -2.53
CA ALA A 107 9.86 -2.88 -3.37
C ALA A 107 9.37 -1.69 -2.53
N LEU A 108 8.72 -1.95 -1.41
CA LEU A 108 8.26 -0.90 -0.52
C LEU A 108 9.44 -0.11 0.04
N ASP A 109 10.49 -0.79 0.47
CA ASP A 109 11.70 -0.13 1.00
C ASP A 109 12.38 0.73 -0.07
N ALA A 110 12.43 0.25 -1.31
CA ALA A 110 13.03 1.00 -2.41
C ALA A 110 12.26 2.28 -2.74
N ARG A 111 10.95 2.30 -2.48
CA ARG A 111 10.08 3.44 -2.79
C ARG A 111 9.60 4.17 -1.56
N ARG A 112 10.11 3.84 -0.39
CA ARG A 112 9.62 4.38 0.88
C ARG A 112 9.65 5.90 0.93
N ASP A 113 10.74 6.51 0.51
CA ASP A 113 10.89 7.96 0.57
C ASP A 113 9.93 8.66 -0.37
N GLU A 114 9.74 8.11 -1.57
CA GLU A 114 8.82 8.66 -2.56
C GLU A 114 7.37 8.50 -2.11
N VAL A 115 7.02 7.37 -1.52
CA VAL A 115 5.68 7.15 -0.96
C VAL A 115 5.41 8.14 0.16
N GLN A 116 6.36 8.30 1.06
CA GLN A 116 6.23 9.24 2.17
C GLN A 116 6.09 10.68 1.67
N ALA A 117 6.92 11.08 0.70
CA ALA A 117 6.84 12.40 0.09
C ALA A 117 5.49 12.64 -0.60
N ALA A 118 4.95 11.64 -1.28
CA ALA A 118 3.66 11.74 -1.93
C ALA A 118 2.53 11.99 -0.92
N TYR A 119 2.52 11.25 0.18
CA TYR A 119 1.53 11.47 1.23
C TYR A 119 1.68 12.83 1.89
N GLN A 120 2.91 13.24 2.20
CA GLN A 120 3.16 14.53 2.81
C GLN A 120 2.71 15.68 1.90
N ALA A 121 2.96 15.59 0.61
CA ALA A 121 2.54 16.61 -0.35
C ALA A 121 1.02 16.71 -0.41
N GLU A 122 0.30 15.58 -0.42
CA GLU A 122 -1.16 15.59 -0.46
C GLU A 122 -1.77 16.11 0.83
N VAL A 123 -1.21 15.73 1.98
CA VAL A 123 -1.68 16.24 3.27
C VAL A 123 -1.45 17.75 3.36
N LYS A 124 -0.29 18.22 2.91
CA LYS A 124 0.01 19.65 2.88
C LYS A 124 -0.95 20.42 1.97
N ALA A 125 -1.22 19.87 0.79
CA ALA A 125 -2.17 20.48 -0.13
C ALA A 125 -3.57 20.52 0.47
N LEU A 126 -3.99 19.45 1.15
CA LEU A 126 -5.27 19.39 1.83
C LEU A 126 -5.37 20.45 2.94
N VAL A 127 -4.35 20.54 3.78
CA VAL A 127 -4.32 21.51 4.88
C VAL A 127 -4.39 22.93 4.32
N ASN A 128 -3.62 23.25 3.29
CA ASN A 128 -3.62 24.58 2.68
C ASN A 128 -4.97 24.92 2.03
N ARG A 129 -5.69 23.90 1.53
CA ARG A 129 -6.99 24.11 0.89
C ARG A 129 -8.10 24.33 1.91
N ILE A 130 -8.02 23.69 3.08
CA ILE A 130 -9.06 23.72 4.10
C ILE A 130 -8.79 24.78 5.17
N PHE A 131 -7.57 24.95 5.58
CA PHE A 131 -7.16 25.87 6.62
C PHE A 131 -6.40 27.07 6.07
#